data_6eacb29cb9cadcd9d5dbe917acadc688
#
_entry.id   6eacb29cb9cadcd9d5dbe917acadc688
#
_cell.length_a   1.000
_cell.length_b   1.000
_cell.length_c   1.000
_cell.angle_alpha   90.00
_cell.angle_beta   90.00
_cell.angle_gamma   90.00
#
_symmetry.space_group_name_H-M   'P 1'
#
loop_
_entity.id
_entity.type
_entity.pdbx_description
1 polymer ?
#
loop_
_entity_poly.entity_id
_entity_poly.type
_entity_poly.pdbx_seq_one_letter_code
_entity_poly.pdbx_strand_id
1 'polypeptide(L)' 'MSLTIHDIADLLKREDCVTILELLDIDSEELVNRFMDVLEDRADKIEKELE' A
#
# COMPACT_ATOMS: atom_id res chain seq x y z
N MET A 1 -5.96 -27.81 3.46
CA MET A 1 -4.68 -27.28 3.94
C MET A 1 -4.77 -25.77 4.10
N SER A 2 -4.37 -25.25 5.24
CA SER A 2 -4.50 -23.82 5.50
C SER A 2 -3.13 -23.11 5.38
N LEU A 3 -3.15 -21.91 4.85
CA LEU A 3 -1.97 -21.06 4.77
C LEU A 3 -1.84 -20.25 6.05
N THR A 4 -0.60 -20.03 6.48
CA THR A 4 -0.36 -19.11 7.59
C THR A 4 -0.46 -17.68 7.07
N ILE A 5 -0.56 -16.71 7.98
CA ILE A 5 -0.58 -15.31 7.59
C ILE A 5 0.72 -14.91 6.88
N HIS A 6 1.84 -15.53 7.25
CA HIS A 6 3.13 -15.26 6.59
C HIS A 6 3.15 -15.81 5.18
N ASP A 7 2.54 -16.96 4.93
CA ASP A 7 2.42 -17.52 3.60
C ASP A 7 1.59 -16.62 2.71
N ILE A 8 0.48 -16.12 3.22
CA ILE A 8 -0.40 -15.20 2.50
C ILE A 8 0.34 -13.91 2.17
N ALA A 9 1.08 -13.36 3.14
CA ALA A 9 1.85 -12.14 2.92
C ALA A 9 2.87 -12.33 1.80
N ASP A 10 3.56 -13.47 1.78
CA ASP A 10 4.55 -13.76 0.74
C ASP A 10 3.91 -13.84 -0.64
N LEU A 11 2.73 -14.42 -0.73
CA LEU A 11 2.00 -14.48 -2.00
C LEU A 11 1.54 -13.10 -2.45
N LEU A 12 1.07 -12.27 -1.53
CA LEU A 12 0.64 -10.91 -1.83
C LEU A 12 1.77 -10.05 -2.37
N LYS A 13 2.98 -10.25 -1.86
CA LYS A 13 4.14 -9.47 -2.32
C LYS A 13 4.43 -9.65 -3.81
N ARG A 14 3.91 -10.69 -4.44
CA ARG A 14 4.08 -10.97 -5.86
C ARG A 14 3.02 -10.33 -6.72
N GLU A 15 1.97 -9.82 -6.11
CA GLU A 15 0.86 -9.20 -6.84
C GLU A 15 1.13 -7.71 -7.07
N ASP A 16 0.42 -7.11 -8.02
CA ASP A 16 0.55 -5.68 -8.22
C ASP A 16 -0.17 -4.91 -7.11
N CYS A 17 0.16 -3.62 -7.00
CA CYS A 17 -0.35 -2.78 -5.91
C CYS A 17 -1.88 -2.65 -5.93
N VAL A 18 -2.46 -2.53 -7.11
CA VAL A 18 -3.91 -2.37 -7.24
C VAL A 18 -4.63 -3.62 -6.72
N THR A 19 -4.14 -4.79 -7.11
CA THR A 19 -4.72 -6.05 -6.66
C THR A 19 -4.60 -6.20 -5.14
N ILE A 20 -3.45 -5.83 -4.58
CA ILE A 20 -3.24 -5.91 -3.13
C ILE A 20 -4.23 -5.02 -2.39
N LEU A 21 -4.41 -3.78 -2.87
CA LEU A 21 -5.33 -2.84 -2.23
C LEU A 21 -6.78 -3.34 -2.28
N GLU A 22 -7.16 -3.95 -3.39
CA GLU A 22 -8.50 -4.52 -3.53
C GLU A 22 -8.71 -5.69 -2.58
N LEU A 23 -7.74 -6.58 -2.47
CA LEU A 23 -7.84 -7.75 -1.60
C LEU A 23 -7.86 -7.36 -0.13
N LEU A 24 -7.15 -6.31 0.24
CA LEU A 24 -7.12 -5.82 1.61
C LEU A 24 -8.24 -4.83 1.93
N ASP A 25 -9.05 -4.50 0.92
CA ASP A 25 -10.16 -3.55 1.06
C ASP A 25 -9.68 -2.17 1.55
N ILE A 26 -8.58 -1.71 0.97
CA ILE A 26 -7.97 -0.41 1.30
C ILE A 26 -8.21 0.54 0.13
N ASP A 27 -8.84 1.68 0.40
CA ASP A 27 -9.01 2.71 -0.62
C ASP A 27 -7.86 3.72 -0.55
N SER A 28 -7.86 4.68 -1.46
CA SER A 28 -6.80 5.68 -1.57
C SER A 28 -6.65 6.52 -0.30
N GLU A 29 -7.78 6.87 0.30
CA GLU A 29 -7.77 7.69 1.51
C GLU A 29 -7.11 6.94 2.67
N GLU A 30 -7.49 5.69 2.86
CA GLU A 30 -6.91 4.88 3.92
C GLU A 30 -5.43 4.64 3.70
N LEU A 31 -5.03 4.38 2.44
CA LEU A 31 -3.63 4.18 2.11
C LEU A 31 -2.79 5.40 2.48
N VAL A 32 -3.24 6.59 2.11
CA VAL A 32 -2.53 7.82 2.44
C VAL A 32 -2.48 8.02 3.95
N ASN A 33 -3.58 7.80 4.65
CA ASN A 33 -3.63 7.98 6.10
C ASN A 33 -2.66 7.06 6.84
N ARG A 34 -2.51 5.84 6.36
CA ARG A 34 -1.59 4.86 6.98
C ARG A 34 -0.12 5.22 6.80
N PHE A 35 0.20 5.96 5.75
CA PHE A 35 1.57 6.30 5.40
C PHE A 35 1.86 7.80 5.46
N MET A 36 1.19 8.49 6.37
CA MET A 36 1.39 9.94 6.55
C MET A 36 2.83 10.30 6.89
N ASP A 37 3.51 9.46 7.63
CA ASP A 37 4.92 9.68 7.97
C ASP A 37 5.82 9.63 6.73
N VAL A 38 5.57 8.69 5.85
CA VAL A 38 6.29 8.59 4.58
C VAL A 38 5.95 9.79 3.68
N LEU A 39 4.68 10.17 3.65
CA LEU A 39 4.23 11.32 2.89
C LEU A 39 4.94 12.60 3.33
N GLU A 40 5.03 12.83 4.64
CA GLU A 40 5.72 14.00 5.17
C GLU A 40 7.19 14.02 4.77
N ASP A 41 7.83 12.87 4.79
CA ASP A 41 9.22 12.74 4.44
C ASP A 41 9.49 13.04 2.96
N ARG A 42 8.49 12.83 2.11
CA ARG A 42 8.62 12.97 0.66
C ARG A 42 7.72 14.05 0.07
N ALA A 43 7.18 14.91 0.91
CA ALA A 43 6.17 15.88 0.50
C ALA A 43 6.62 16.77 -0.67
N ASP A 44 7.84 17.28 -0.62
CA ASP A 44 8.36 18.17 -1.65
C ASP A 44 8.41 17.48 -3.02
N LYS A 45 8.86 16.23 -3.04
CA LYS A 45 8.95 15.46 -4.27
C LYS A 45 7.57 15.14 -4.83
N ILE A 46 6.66 14.74 -3.95
CA ILE A 46 5.30 14.39 -4.35
C ILE A 46 4.57 15.61 -4.92
N GLU A 47 4.73 16.76 -4.28
CA GLU A 47 4.10 17.98 -4.73
C GLU A 47 4.53 18.34 -6.15
N LYS A 48 5.81 18.19 -6.45
CA LYS A 48 6.32 18.43 -7.81
C LYS A 48 5.74 17.47 -8.83
N GLU A 49 5.53 16.23 -8.45
CA GLU A 49 4.96 15.23 -9.35
C GLU A 49 3.49 15.51 -9.66
N LEU A 50 2.77 16.10 -8.72
CA LEU A 50 1.35 16.37 -8.87
C LEU A 50 1.02 17.70 -9.54
N GLU A 51 1.98 18.60 -9.68
CA GLU A 51 1.78 19.92 -10.32
C GLU A 51 1.66 19.86 -11.83
#